data_c82a0d7bb11dffe4f3f64bc2a2697eb9
#
_entry.id   c82a0d7bb11dffe4f3f64bc2a2697eb9
#
_cell.length_a   1.000
_cell.length_b   1.000
_cell.length_c   1.000
_cell.angle_alpha   90.00
_cell.angle_beta   90.00
_cell.angle_gamma   90.00
#
_symmetry.space_group_name_H-M   'P 1'
#
loop_
_entity.id
_entity.type
_entity.pdbx_description
1 polymer ?
#
loop_
_entity_poly.entity_id
_entity_poly.type
_entity_poly.pdbx_seq_one_letter_code
_entity_poly.pdbx_strand_id
1 'polypeptide(L)'
;MALLQIAEPGQSPQPHQRRLAVGIDLGTTNSLVAALRSGLSEPLPDADGQVILPSAVRYHADRIEVGESAKLAASTDPLNTVLSVKRLMGRGLSDVKQLGDQLPYRFVGGESHMPFIDTVQGPKSPVEVSADILKVLRQRAETTLGGELVGAVITVPAYFDDAQRQATKDAAKLAGLNVLRLLNEPTAAAVAYGLDQQAEGLVAIYDLGGGTFDISILRLTGGVFEVLATGGDTALGGDDFDHAIARWIISSAGLSDDLDPGEQRHLLQTACAAKEALTDAASVDVSYGNWSAKLTREAFDALIEPMVARSLKACRRAVRDSGVELEDVAAVVMVGGSTRVPRVREAVAEAFGRQPLTEIDPDQVVAIGAAIQADTLAGNKRDGGELLLLDVIPLSLGLETMGGLMEKVIPRNTTIPVARAQDFTTYKDGQTAMMIHVLQGERELISDCRSLARFELRGIPAMVAGAAKIRVTFQVDADGLLSVAARELGSGVEASIQVKPSYGLTDGEIAKMLKDSFQYASDDKVARVLREQQADAQRLLEAVQGALDVDGERLLDAEERMVIDLQMQELAELMKGSDGYAIEQQTKRLSQVTDAFAARRMNQTVKAALAGRNLNEIEE
;
A
#
# COMPACT_ATOMS: atom_id res chain seq x y z
N MET A 1 -25.15 53.55 -8.28
CA MET A 1 -25.44 52.64 -7.18
C MET A 1 -26.20 51.45 -7.74
N ALA A 2 -25.62 50.29 -7.85
CA ALA A 2 -26.35 49.09 -8.19
C ALA A 2 -27.19 48.66 -6.99
N LEU A 3 -28.52 48.60 -7.19
CA LEU A 3 -29.43 48.04 -6.19
C LEU A 3 -29.22 46.56 -6.11
N LEU A 4 -28.72 46.06 -4.98
CA LEU A 4 -28.63 44.64 -4.68
C LEU A 4 -30.03 44.08 -4.44
N GLN A 5 -30.43 43.10 -5.22
CA GLN A 5 -31.71 42.41 -5.03
C GLN A 5 -31.60 41.39 -3.89
N ILE A 6 -32.56 41.41 -2.98
CA ILE A 6 -32.73 40.40 -1.93
C ILE A 6 -33.53 39.24 -2.57
N ALA A 7 -33.06 38.00 -2.39
CA ALA A 7 -33.76 36.82 -2.89
C ALA A 7 -35.12 36.64 -2.19
N GLU A 8 -36.15 36.17 -2.90
CA GLU A 8 -37.44 35.82 -2.36
C GLU A 8 -37.35 34.62 -1.37
N PRO A 9 -38.27 34.52 -0.39
CA PRO A 9 -38.31 33.35 0.49
C PRO A 9 -38.38 32.05 -0.30
N GLY A 10 -37.40 31.17 -0.08
CA GLY A 10 -37.24 29.90 -0.80
C GLY A 10 -36.29 29.94 -2.04
N GLN A 11 -35.82 31.13 -2.45
CA GLN A 11 -34.82 31.31 -3.51
C GLN A 11 -33.39 31.53 -2.99
N SER A 12 -33.23 31.94 -1.74
CA SER A 12 -31.90 31.93 -1.13
C SER A 12 -31.56 30.48 -0.73
N PRO A 13 -30.38 29.97 -1.08
CA PRO A 13 -29.90 28.75 -0.44
C PRO A 13 -30.00 28.96 1.07
N GLN A 14 -30.50 27.94 1.80
CA GLN A 14 -30.43 27.94 3.26
C GLN A 14 -29.01 28.34 3.66
N PRO A 15 -28.82 29.20 4.70
CA PRO A 15 -27.48 29.54 5.16
C PRO A 15 -26.71 28.26 5.26
N HIS A 16 -25.56 28.18 4.57
CA HIS A 16 -24.74 26.98 4.51
C HIS A 16 -24.44 26.57 5.94
N GLN A 17 -25.21 25.62 6.47
CA GLN A 17 -24.81 24.95 7.69
C GLN A 17 -23.49 24.28 7.36
N ARG A 18 -22.44 24.73 8.04
CA ARG A 18 -21.12 24.14 7.89
C ARG A 18 -21.22 22.64 8.15
N ARG A 19 -20.83 21.83 7.20
CA ARG A 19 -20.79 20.39 7.35
C ARG A 19 -19.62 20.04 8.24
N LEU A 20 -19.90 19.40 9.38
CA LEU A 20 -18.86 19.05 10.34
C LEU A 20 -18.07 17.85 9.83
N ALA A 21 -16.83 18.08 9.48
CA ALA A 21 -15.88 17.04 9.09
C ALA A 21 -14.57 17.23 9.83
N VAL A 22 -13.85 16.14 10.06
CA VAL A 22 -12.62 16.13 10.85
C VAL A 22 -11.48 15.41 10.14
N GLY A 23 -10.26 15.80 10.46
CA GLY A 23 -9.05 15.04 10.17
C GLY A 23 -8.68 14.20 11.39
N ILE A 24 -8.36 12.94 11.17
CA ILE A 24 -7.91 12.03 12.21
C ILE A 24 -6.55 11.49 11.83
N ASP A 25 -5.58 11.69 12.70
CA ASP A 25 -4.33 10.96 12.68
C ASP A 25 -4.45 9.73 13.60
N LEU A 26 -4.52 8.55 13.02
CA LEU A 26 -4.53 7.28 13.75
C LEU A 26 -3.08 6.77 13.87
N GLY A 27 -2.35 7.28 14.85
CA GLY A 27 -0.93 6.96 15.05
C GLY A 27 -0.68 5.64 15.79
N THR A 28 0.54 5.13 15.71
CA THR A 28 0.98 3.92 16.43
C THR A 28 0.95 4.12 17.94
N THR A 29 1.49 5.24 18.41
CA THR A 29 1.62 5.56 19.83
C THR A 29 0.55 6.53 20.29
N ASN A 30 0.29 7.56 19.49
CA ASN A 30 -0.66 8.63 19.77
C ASN A 30 -1.60 8.83 18.60
N SER A 31 -2.84 9.18 18.88
CA SER A 31 -3.84 9.53 17.88
C SER A 31 -4.43 10.90 18.19
N LEU A 32 -4.81 11.65 17.15
CA LEU A 32 -5.36 12.99 17.26
C LEU A 32 -6.55 13.18 16.34
N VAL A 33 -7.44 14.07 16.74
CA VAL A 33 -8.51 14.57 15.87
C VAL A 33 -8.44 16.09 15.80
N ALA A 34 -8.54 16.64 14.60
CA ALA A 34 -8.51 18.07 14.35
C ALA A 34 -9.69 18.50 13.47
N ALA A 35 -10.06 19.75 13.56
CA ALA A 35 -11.11 20.35 12.73
C ALA A 35 -10.75 21.79 12.35
N LEU A 36 -11.32 22.24 11.24
CA LEU A 36 -11.24 23.64 10.86
C LEU A 36 -12.30 24.43 11.65
N ARG A 37 -11.87 25.38 12.50
CA ARG A 37 -12.74 26.28 13.29
C ARG A 37 -12.33 27.73 13.04
N SER A 38 -13.28 28.57 12.72
CA SER A 38 -13.03 30.01 12.47
C SER A 38 -11.88 30.30 11.49
N GLY A 39 -11.71 29.43 10.49
CA GLY A 39 -10.66 29.58 9.47
C GLY A 39 -9.30 28.96 9.84
N LEU A 40 -9.13 28.50 11.08
CA LEU A 40 -7.91 27.84 11.55
C LEU A 40 -8.16 26.35 11.76
N SER A 41 -7.22 25.51 11.32
CA SER A 41 -7.23 24.08 11.63
C SER A 41 -6.52 23.86 12.96
N GLU A 42 -7.22 23.26 13.91
CA GLU A 42 -6.71 23.03 15.26
C GLU A 42 -7.09 21.64 15.77
N PRO A 43 -6.22 21.00 16.57
CA PRO A 43 -6.56 19.78 17.26
C PRO A 43 -7.69 20.02 18.27
N LEU A 44 -8.57 19.02 18.43
CA LEU A 44 -9.70 19.09 19.34
C LEU A 44 -9.33 18.49 20.70
N PRO A 45 -9.41 19.27 21.80
CA PRO A 45 -9.09 18.79 23.14
C PRO A 45 -10.21 17.90 23.70
N ASP A 46 -9.85 17.05 24.66
CA ASP A 46 -10.81 16.39 25.55
C ASP A 46 -11.27 17.30 26.69
N ALA A 47 -12.01 16.72 27.66
CA ALA A 47 -12.55 17.48 28.82
C ALA A 47 -11.44 18.04 29.72
N ASP A 48 -10.26 17.45 29.73
CA ASP A 48 -9.10 17.87 30.53
C ASP A 48 -8.15 18.78 29.73
N GLY A 49 -8.52 19.15 28.50
CA GLY A 49 -7.73 20.02 27.63
C GLY A 49 -6.62 19.29 26.86
N GLN A 50 -6.56 17.97 26.94
CA GLN A 50 -5.53 17.17 26.24
C GLN A 50 -5.95 16.92 24.79
N VAL A 51 -5.07 17.28 23.85
CA VAL A 51 -5.30 17.07 22.41
C VAL A 51 -4.84 15.68 21.94
N ILE A 52 -3.78 15.16 22.56
CA ILE A 52 -3.22 13.84 22.25
C ILE A 52 -4.06 12.77 22.95
N LEU A 53 -4.40 11.71 22.24
CA LEU A 53 -5.01 10.49 22.77
C LEU A 53 -3.99 9.35 22.58
N PRO A 54 -3.40 8.80 23.65
CA PRO A 54 -2.58 7.59 23.53
C PRO A 54 -3.36 6.47 22.84
N SER A 55 -2.74 5.83 21.85
CA SER A 55 -3.30 4.70 21.10
C SER A 55 -3.24 3.41 21.92
N ALA A 56 -3.85 3.46 23.10
CA ALA A 56 -3.88 2.43 24.11
C ALA A 56 -5.33 2.04 24.43
N VAL A 57 -5.64 0.74 24.45
CA VAL A 57 -6.98 0.21 24.74
C VAL A 57 -6.85 -0.87 25.81
N ARG A 58 -7.56 -0.72 26.92
CA ARG A 58 -7.67 -1.73 27.98
C ARG A 58 -9.06 -2.32 28.01
N TYR A 59 -9.14 -3.64 27.98
CA TYR A 59 -10.38 -4.40 28.07
C TYR A 59 -10.60 -4.86 29.50
N HIS A 60 -11.67 -4.37 30.13
CA HIS A 60 -12.20 -4.92 31.37
C HIS A 60 -13.34 -5.88 31.05
N ALA A 61 -13.79 -6.66 32.03
CA ALA A 61 -14.89 -7.60 31.83
C ALA A 61 -16.20 -6.92 31.36
N ASP A 62 -16.43 -5.67 31.78
CA ASP A 62 -17.66 -4.91 31.61
C ASP A 62 -17.54 -3.59 30.83
N ARG A 63 -16.31 -3.11 30.58
CA ARG A 63 -16.07 -1.83 29.88
C ARG A 63 -14.77 -1.85 29.09
N ILE A 64 -14.64 -0.87 28.21
CA ILE A 64 -13.42 -0.58 27.44
C ILE A 64 -12.89 0.77 27.90
N GLU A 65 -11.60 0.86 28.14
CA GLU A 65 -10.88 2.07 28.52
C GLU A 65 -9.85 2.41 27.45
N VAL A 66 -9.81 3.67 27.02
CA VAL A 66 -8.93 4.11 25.92
C VAL A 66 -8.17 5.35 26.34
N GLY A 67 -6.90 5.45 25.95
CA GLY A 67 -6.07 6.63 26.18
C GLY A 67 -5.16 6.49 27.39
N GLU A 68 -4.92 7.60 28.12
CA GLU A 68 -3.87 7.69 29.14
C GLU A 68 -4.05 6.69 30.29
N SER A 69 -5.27 6.52 30.77
CA SER A 69 -5.55 5.54 31.84
C SER A 69 -5.24 4.10 31.41
N ALA A 70 -5.56 3.73 30.16
CA ALA A 70 -5.19 2.43 29.58
C ALA A 70 -3.66 2.30 29.45
N LYS A 71 -2.98 3.35 28.97
CA LYS A 71 -1.51 3.37 28.85
C LYS A 71 -0.83 3.15 30.21
N LEU A 72 -1.27 3.84 31.25
CA LEU A 72 -0.75 3.69 32.61
C LEU A 72 -0.96 2.28 33.18
N ALA A 73 -2.07 1.64 32.84
CA ALA A 73 -2.38 0.28 33.30
C ALA A 73 -1.60 -0.82 32.58
N ALA A 74 -0.85 -0.52 31.52
CA ALA A 74 -0.18 -1.51 30.69
C ALA A 74 0.83 -2.38 31.45
N SER A 75 1.47 -1.87 32.49
CA SER A 75 2.38 -2.63 33.35
C SER A 75 1.67 -3.55 34.36
N THR A 76 0.47 -3.17 34.80
CA THR A 76 -0.30 -3.92 35.79
C THR A 76 -1.28 -4.92 35.20
N ASP A 77 -1.70 -4.68 33.94
CA ASP A 77 -2.63 -5.56 33.19
C ASP A 77 -2.19 -5.70 31.72
N PRO A 78 -0.99 -6.24 31.47
CA PRO A 78 -0.38 -6.26 30.14
C PRO A 78 -1.13 -7.14 29.12
N LEU A 79 -1.83 -8.17 29.58
CA LEU A 79 -2.56 -9.11 28.70
C LEU A 79 -3.87 -8.52 28.15
N ASN A 80 -4.48 -7.58 28.89
CA ASN A 80 -5.74 -6.95 28.49
C ASN A 80 -5.54 -5.51 27.99
N THR A 81 -4.31 -4.99 27.97
CA THR A 81 -3.99 -3.64 27.54
C THR A 81 -3.20 -3.68 26.22
N VAL A 82 -3.85 -3.26 25.14
CA VAL A 82 -3.27 -3.28 23.79
C VAL A 82 -2.68 -1.92 23.45
N LEU A 83 -1.39 -1.90 23.10
CA LEU A 83 -0.62 -0.74 22.63
C LEU A 83 -0.11 -1.00 21.22
N SER A 84 0.24 0.05 20.49
CA SER A 84 0.89 -0.01 19.16
C SER A 84 0.16 -0.90 18.14
N VAL A 85 -1.18 -0.96 18.23
CA VAL A 85 -2.02 -1.85 17.41
C VAL A 85 -1.90 -1.58 15.90
N LYS A 86 -1.55 -0.35 15.50
CA LYS A 86 -1.36 0.04 14.09
C LYS A 86 -0.33 -0.85 13.38
N ARG A 87 0.69 -1.32 14.09
CA ARG A 87 1.71 -2.26 13.57
C ARG A 87 1.14 -3.62 13.17
N LEU A 88 -0.03 -4.00 13.69
CA LEU A 88 -0.69 -5.28 13.43
C LEU A 88 -1.78 -5.18 12.35
N MET A 89 -2.13 -3.97 11.92
CA MET A 89 -3.18 -3.73 10.93
C MET A 89 -2.84 -4.35 9.58
N GLY A 90 -3.78 -5.10 9.00
CA GLY A 90 -3.64 -5.72 7.68
C GLY A 90 -2.60 -6.83 7.58
N ARG A 91 -2.00 -7.27 8.69
CA ARG A 91 -0.95 -8.29 8.74
C ARG A 91 -1.50 -9.65 9.13
N GLY A 92 -0.78 -10.72 8.72
CA GLY A 92 -1.03 -12.08 9.16
C GLY A 92 -0.24 -12.44 10.42
N LEU A 93 -0.59 -13.56 11.05
CA LEU A 93 0.08 -14.03 12.26
C LEU A 93 1.56 -14.38 12.01
N SER A 94 1.91 -14.84 10.80
CA SER A 94 3.30 -15.07 10.38
C SER A 94 4.14 -13.79 10.37
N ASP A 95 3.55 -12.68 9.92
CA ASP A 95 4.21 -11.39 9.83
C ASP A 95 4.40 -10.77 11.22
N VAL A 96 3.41 -11.00 12.11
CA VAL A 96 3.49 -10.57 13.53
C VAL A 96 4.64 -11.25 14.26
N LYS A 97 4.91 -12.53 13.99
CA LYS A 97 6.06 -13.25 14.57
C LYS A 97 7.42 -12.66 14.13
N GLN A 98 7.49 -12.02 12.98
CA GLN A 98 8.70 -11.33 12.49
C GLN A 98 8.93 -9.98 13.20
N LEU A 99 7.89 -9.38 13.80
CA LEU A 99 8.02 -8.17 14.61
C LEU A 99 8.76 -8.42 15.95
N GLY A 100 9.11 -9.67 16.24
CA GLY A 100 9.90 -10.12 17.38
C GLY A 100 9.05 -10.70 18.50
N ASP A 101 9.68 -11.58 19.33
CA ASP A 101 9.06 -12.26 20.49
C ASP A 101 8.69 -11.30 21.65
N GLN A 102 8.69 -9.99 21.42
CA GLN A 102 8.59 -8.96 22.46
C GLN A 102 7.16 -8.41 22.67
N LEU A 103 6.16 -8.94 21.96
CA LEU A 103 4.78 -8.53 22.20
C LEU A 103 4.20 -9.34 23.36
N PRO A 104 3.72 -8.72 24.46
CA PRO A 104 3.22 -9.42 25.63
C PRO A 104 1.86 -10.08 25.42
N TYR A 105 1.33 -10.01 24.20
CA TYR A 105 -0.01 -10.50 23.90
C TYR A 105 -0.01 -12.00 23.62
N ARG A 106 -1.10 -12.65 24.03
CA ARG A 106 -1.42 -14.01 23.59
C ARG A 106 -2.22 -13.91 22.30
N PHE A 107 -1.64 -14.36 21.19
CA PHE A 107 -2.34 -14.41 19.91
C PHE A 107 -3.09 -15.73 19.76
N VAL A 108 -4.35 -15.66 19.30
CA VAL A 108 -5.19 -16.81 18.96
C VAL A 108 -5.55 -16.75 17.47
N GLY A 109 -5.63 -17.93 16.82
CA GLY A 109 -5.93 -18.07 15.38
C GLY A 109 -4.95 -19.00 14.66
N GLY A 110 -5.28 -19.41 13.43
CA GLY A 110 -4.42 -20.25 12.59
C GLY A 110 -3.35 -19.43 11.86
N GLU A 111 -2.25 -20.07 11.40
CA GLU A 111 -1.06 -19.42 10.81
C GLU A 111 -1.34 -18.55 9.55
N SER A 112 -2.45 -18.75 8.88
CA SER A 112 -2.85 -18.03 7.65
C SER A 112 -3.96 -16.99 7.85
N HIS A 113 -4.31 -16.64 9.08
CA HIS A 113 -5.43 -15.76 9.40
C HIS A 113 -4.96 -14.47 10.09
N MET A 114 -5.83 -13.43 10.07
CA MET A 114 -5.66 -12.20 10.83
C MET A 114 -5.34 -12.54 12.30
N PRO A 115 -4.36 -11.89 12.94
CA PRO A 115 -4.06 -12.10 14.33
C PRO A 115 -5.20 -11.61 15.22
N PHE A 116 -5.60 -12.40 16.20
CA PHE A 116 -6.51 -11.99 17.27
C PHE A 116 -5.75 -11.97 18.59
N ILE A 117 -5.91 -10.89 19.35
CA ILE A 117 -5.36 -10.71 20.67
C ILE A 117 -6.37 -11.26 21.67
N ASP A 118 -5.95 -12.23 22.49
CA ASP A 118 -6.79 -12.82 23.53
C ASP A 118 -6.91 -11.85 24.71
N THR A 119 -8.12 -11.44 25.04
CA THR A 119 -8.43 -10.50 26.13
C THR A 119 -9.53 -11.05 27.02
N VAL A 120 -9.76 -10.42 28.17
CA VAL A 120 -10.84 -10.81 29.09
C VAL A 120 -12.25 -10.72 28.44
N GLN A 121 -12.41 -9.92 27.39
CA GLN A 121 -13.64 -9.86 26.58
C GLN A 121 -13.64 -10.83 25.38
N GLY A 122 -12.68 -11.75 25.33
CA GLY A 122 -12.44 -12.64 24.21
C GLY A 122 -11.48 -12.07 23.16
N PRO A 123 -11.29 -12.80 22.05
CA PRO A 123 -10.37 -12.41 20.99
C PRO A 123 -10.77 -11.08 20.34
N LYS A 124 -9.80 -10.16 20.19
CA LYS A 124 -9.94 -8.85 19.52
C LYS A 124 -9.01 -8.76 18.33
N SER A 125 -9.53 -8.40 17.18
CA SER A 125 -8.71 -8.11 16.00
C SER A 125 -8.07 -6.72 16.09
N PRO A 126 -6.95 -6.45 15.42
CA PRO A 126 -6.36 -5.12 15.33
C PRO A 126 -7.35 -4.06 14.79
N VAL A 127 -8.26 -4.47 13.91
CA VAL A 127 -9.32 -3.63 13.36
C VAL A 127 -10.32 -3.19 14.44
N GLU A 128 -10.75 -4.10 15.31
CA GLU A 128 -11.65 -3.78 16.43
C GLU A 128 -10.99 -2.87 17.45
N VAL A 129 -9.72 -3.14 17.80
CA VAL A 129 -8.96 -2.29 18.74
C VAL A 129 -8.79 -0.87 18.18
N SER A 130 -8.46 -0.73 16.89
CA SER A 130 -8.38 0.57 16.21
C SER A 130 -9.72 1.27 16.14
N ALA A 131 -10.82 0.52 15.96
CA ALA A 131 -12.16 1.08 15.99
C ALA A 131 -12.53 1.66 17.36
N ASP A 132 -12.07 1.06 18.46
CA ASP A 132 -12.33 1.58 19.80
C ASP A 132 -11.60 2.91 20.04
N ILE A 133 -10.39 3.09 19.51
CA ILE A 133 -9.68 4.38 19.50
C ILE A 133 -10.47 5.42 18.68
N LEU A 134 -10.86 5.06 17.46
CA LEU A 134 -11.60 5.94 16.56
C LEU A 134 -12.97 6.36 17.12
N LYS A 135 -13.66 5.51 17.87
CA LYS A 135 -14.92 5.87 18.58
C LYS A 135 -14.71 6.99 19.57
N VAL A 136 -13.62 6.95 20.35
CA VAL A 136 -13.30 8.00 21.33
C VAL A 136 -13.00 9.33 20.62
N LEU A 137 -12.20 9.29 19.52
CA LEU A 137 -11.90 10.49 18.74
C LEU A 137 -13.14 11.07 18.07
N ARG A 138 -14.03 10.23 17.54
CA ARG A 138 -15.33 10.62 17.00
C ARG A 138 -16.18 11.33 18.06
N GLN A 139 -16.35 10.71 19.23
CA GLN A 139 -17.16 11.26 20.32
C GLN A 139 -16.59 12.58 20.81
N ARG A 140 -15.25 12.71 20.95
CA ARG A 140 -14.57 13.95 21.28
C ARG A 140 -14.91 15.04 20.26
N ALA A 141 -14.82 14.73 18.98
CA ALA A 141 -15.10 15.66 17.91
C ALA A 141 -16.57 16.10 17.88
N GLU A 142 -17.52 15.17 17.96
CA GLU A 142 -18.96 15.47 17.98
C GLU A 142 -19.35 16.31 19.20
N THR A 143 -18.75 16.04 20.36
CA THR A 143 -18.97 16.84 21.59
C THR A 143 -18.41 18.25 21.45
N THR A 144 -17.19 18.38 20.94
CA THR A 144 -16.50 19.69 20.83
C THR A 144 -17.12 20.55 19.73
N LEU A 145 -17.56 19.96 18.62
CA LEU A 145 -18.16 20.66 17.48
C LEU A 145 -19.68 20.86 17.64
N GLY A 146 -20.32 20.17 18.58
CA GLY A 146 -21.74 20.32 18.90
C GLY A 146 -22.68 19.71 17.84
N GLY A 147 -22.28 18.65 17.12
CA GLY A 147 -23.13 18.00 16.13
C GLY A 147 -22.50 16.73 15.53
N GLU A 148 -23.30 16.01 14.75
CA GLU A 148 -22.86 14.80 14.06
C GLU A 148 -21.88 15.11 12.91
N LEU A 149 -20.88 14.25 12.74
CA LEU A 149 -19.91 14.36 11.66
C LEU A 149 -20.49 13.82 10.36
N VAL A 150 -20.34 14.57 9.26
CA VAL A 150 -20.64 14.04 7.90
C VAL A 150 -19.59 13.06 7.44
N GLY A 151 -18.38 13.11 8.01
CA GLY A 151 -17.29 12.17 7.74
C GLY A 151 -15.94 12.65 8.26
N ALA A 152 -14.95 11.82 8.04
CA ALA A 152 -13.57 12.07 8.43
C ALA A 152 -12.58 11.76 7.30
N VAL A 153 -11.48 12.52 7.23
CA VAL A 153 -10.26 12.11 6.54
C VAL A 153 -9.37 11.46 7.59
N ILE A 154 -8.94 10.23 7.31
CA ILE A 154 -8.07 9.45 8.22
C ILE A 154 -6.73 9.27 7.55
N THR A 155 -5.64 9.53 8.29
CA THR A 155 -4.30 9.41 7.73
C THR A 155 -3.74 7.99 7.84
N VAL A 156 -2.92 7.66 6.88
CA VAL A 156 -2.20 6.39 6.80
C VAL A 156 -0.76 6.63 6.32
N PRO A 157 0.22 5.81 6.71
CA PRO A 157 1.55 5.85 6.15
C PRO A 157 1.53 5.70 4.62
N ALA A 158 2.45 6.37 3.93
CA ALA A 158 2.48 6.37 2.46
C ALA A 158 2.69 4.98 1.86
N TYR A 159 3.44 4.11 2.55
CA TYR A 159 3.71 2.73 2.14
C TYR A 159 2.65 1.72 2.56
N PHE A 160 1.57 2.14 3.27
CA PHE A 160 0.49 1.21 3.57
C PHE A 160 -0.02 0.59 2.29
N ASP A 161 -0.01 -0.74 2.27
CA ASP A 161 -0.61 -1.50 1.19
C ASP A 161 -2.14 -1.50 1.28
N ASP A 162 -2.76 -2.09 0.27
CA ASP A 162 -4.22 -2.12 0.18
C ASP A 162 -4.87 -2.86 1.37
N ALA A 163 -4.20 -3.88 1.98
CA ALA A 163 -4.74 -4.58 3.16
C ALA A 163 -4.81 -3.67 4.37
N GLN A 164 -3.75 -2.92 4.60
CA GLN A 164 -3.63 -1.99 5.72
C GLN A 164 -4.59 -0.81 5.54
N ARG A 165 -4.73 -0.29 4.30
CA ARG A 165 -5.70 0.75 3.94
C ARG A 165 -7.14 0.26 4.14
N GLN A 166 -7.46 -0.95 3.67
CA GLN A 166 -8.79 -1.53 3.86
C GLN A 166 -9.09 -1.79 5.35
N ALA A 167 -8.12 -2.31 6.10
CA ALA A 167 -8.25 -2.51 7.54
C ALA A 167 -8.54 -1.19 8.28
N THR A 168 -7.92 -0.08 7.85
CA THR A 168 -8.18 1.26 8.40
C THR A 168 -9.60 1.74 8.07
N LYS A 169 -10.09 1.53 6.85
CA LYS A 169 -11.49 1.82 6.47
C LYS A 169 -12.49 0.97 7.26
N ASP A 170 -12.18 -0.32 7.45
CA ASP A 170 -13.04 -1.23 8.21
C ASP A 170 -13.11 -0.82 9.69
N ALA A 171 -11.98 -0.39 10.29
CA ALA A 171 -11.95 0.15 11.64
C ALA A 171 -12.79 1.42 11.78
N ALA A 172 -12.69 2.33 10.83
CA ALA A 172 -13.50 3.55 10.79
C ALA A 172 -15.01 3.24 10.67
N LYS A 173 -15.37 2.29 9.81
CA LYS A 173 -16.75 1.82 9.65
C LYS A 173 -17.29 1.20 10.94
N LEU A 174 -16.49 0.39 11.65
CA LEU A 174 -16.87 -0.15 12.97
C LEU A 174 -17.00 0.93 14.04
N ALA A 175 -16.25 2.03 13.92
CA ALA A 175 -16.39 3.20 14.76
C ALA A 175 -17.60 4.08 14.40
N GLY A 176 -18.33 3.77 13.31
CA GLY A 176 -19.44 4.55 12.80
C GLY A 176 -19.03 5.86 12.13
N LEU A 177 -17.78 5.94 11.64
CA LEU A 177 -17.27 7.05 10.85
C LEU A 177 -17.47 6.79 9.35
N ASN A 178 -17.95 7.80 8.63
CA ASN A 178 -17.91 7.84 7.19
C ASN A 178 -16.53 8.33 6.73
N VAL A 179 -15.76 7.49 6.05
CA VAL A 179 -14.44 7.86 5.54
C VAL A 179 -14.62 8.66 4.25
N LEU A 180 -14.32 9.96 4.29
CA LEU A 180 -14.32 10.83 3.11
C LEU A 180 -13.12 10.51 2.21
N ARG A 181 -11.96 10.26 2.82
CA ARG A 181 -10.72 9.86 2.15
C ARG A 181 -9.75 9.24 3.16
N LEU A 182 -8.92 8.29 2.72
CA LEU A 182 -7.65 7.99 3.35
C LEU A 182 -6.59 8.92 2.74
N LEU A 183 -5.83 9.60 3.59
CA LEU A 183 -4.81 10.56 3.16
C LEU A 183 -3.45 10.09 3.66
N ASN A 184 -2.44 10.13 2.80
CA ASN A 184 -1.09 9.78 3.25
C ASN A 184 -0.55 10.82 4.23
N GLU A 185 0.07 10.36 5.31
CA GLU A 185 0.64 11.21 6.37
C GLU A 185 1.57 12.30 5.83
N PRO A 186 2.53 12.02 4.90
CA PRO A 186 3.38 13.06 4.34
C PRO A 186 2.61 14.10 3.53
N THR A 187 1.57 13.70 2.83
CA THR A 187 0.71 14.62 2.08
C THR A 187 -0.08 15.52 3.04
N ALA A 188 -0.61 14.96 4.14
CA ALA A 188 -1.26 15.74 5.18
C ALA A 188 -0.30 16.75 5.81
N ALA A 189 0.93 16.34 6.11
CA ALA A 189 1.97 17.23 6.64
C ALA A 189 2.28 18.40 5.70
N ALA A 190 2.43 18.13 4.41
CA ALA A 190 2.66 19.18 3.40
C ALA A 190 1.51 20.19 3.34
N VAL A 191 0.26 19.72 3.43
CA VAL A 191 -0.94 20.57 3.48
C VAL A 191 -0.94 21.46 4.73
N ALA A 192 -0.56 20.91 5.90
CA ALA A 192 -0.54 21.66 7.16
C ALA A 192 0.46 22.82 7.15
N TYR A 193 1.63 22.64 6.52
CA TYR A 193 2.64 23.69 6.38
C TYR A 193 2.27 24.75 5.33
N GLY A 194 1.10 24.63 4.67
CA GLY A 194 0.66 25.61 3.68
C GLY A 194 1.63 25.76 2.51
N LEU A 195 2.38 24.70 2.22
CA LEU A 195 3.37 24.71 1.15
C LEU A 195 2.73 24.93 -0.23
N ASP A 196 1.40 24.80 -0.30
CA ASP A 196 0.56 25.05 -1.47
C ASP A 196 0.54 26.53 -1.91
N GLN A 197 0.80 27.48 -0.99
CA GLN A 197 0.56 28.89 -1.26
C GLN A 197 1.79 29.68 -1.72
N GLN A 198 3.01 29.19 -1.51
CA GLN A 198 4.22 29.99 -1.74
C GLN A 198 5.43 29.27 -2.36
N ALA A 199 5.48 27.95 -2.44
CA ALA A 199 6.67 27.24 -2.88
C ALA A 199 6.43 26.42 -4.15
N GLU A 200 7.13 26.80 -5.21
CA GLU A 200 7.48 25.85 -6.28
C GLU A 200 8.79 25.17 -5.88
N GLY A 201 8.88 23.86 -5.95
CA GLY A 201 10.10 23.15 -5.62
C GLY A 201 9.90 21.73 -5.09
N LEU A 202 11.00 21.16 -4.62
CA LEU A 202 11.02 19.81 -4.05
C LEU A 202 11.08 19.90 -2.52
N VAL A 203 10.28 19.08 -1.85
CA VAL A 203 10.23 18.99 -0.39
C VAL A 203 10.34 17.54 0.03
N ALA A 204 11.17 17.28 1.04
CA ALA A 204 11.24 16.00 1.72
C ALA A 204 10.41 16.05 3.00
N ILE A 205 9.55 15.07 3.21
CA ILE A 205 8.82 14.88 4.46
C ILE A 205 9.45 13.69 5.18
N TYR A 206 10.12 13.97 6.30
CA TYR A 206 10.75 12.99 7.16
C TYR A 206 9.85 12.74 8.36
N ASP A 207 9.14 11.63 8.35
CA ASP A 207 8.21 11.25 9.42
C ASP A 207 8.78 10.09 10.23
N LEU A 208 9.14 10.35 11.48
CA LEU A 208 9.61 9.36 12.44
C LEU A 208 8.66 9.33 13.64
N GLY A 209 7.71 8.42 13.57
CA GLY A 209 6.72 8.19 14.61
C GLY A 209 7.21 7.31 15.75
N GLY A 210 6.28 6.81 16.54
CA GLY A 210 6.59 5.84 17.61
C GLY A 210 7.00 4.47 17.08
N GLY A 211 6.39 4.01 15.98
CA GLY A 211 6.59 2.66 15.48
C GLY A 211 7.04 2.52 14.05
N THR A 212 7.02 3.61 13.28
CA THR A 212 7.28 3.62 11.84
C THR A 212 8.10 4.82 11.45
N PHE A 213 8.87 4.64 10.39
CA PHE A 213 9.61 5.70 9.71
C PHE A 213 9.17 5.81 8.26
N ASP A 214 8.84 7.02 7.83
CA ASP A 214 8.47 7.37 6.47
C ASP A 214 9.33 8.51 5.91
N ILE A 215 9.65 8.41 4.64
CA ILE A 215 10.23 9.51 3.85
C ILE A 215 9.47 9.64 2.55
N SER A 216 9.05 10.85 2.21
CA SER A 216 8.42 11.16 0.93
C SER A 216 9.08 12.36 0.28
N ILE A 217 9.31 12.27 -1.03
CA ILE A 217 9.78 13.36 -1.85
C ILE A 217 8.61 13.89 -2.65
N LEU A 218 8.27 15.15 -2.41
CA LEU A 218 7.14 15.84 -3.02
C LEU A 218 7.63 16.93 -3.97
N ARG A 219 6.97 17.07 -5.13
CA ARG A 219 7.07 18.24 -5.99
C ARG A 219 5.85 19.13 -5.76
N LEU A 220 6.11 20.41 -5.56
CA LEU A 220 5.09 21.45 -5.39
C LEU A 220 5.08 22.33 -6.64
N THR A 221 3.93 22.45 -7.28
CA THR A 221 3.77 23.28 -8.47
C THR A 221 2.37 23.87 -8.50
N GLY A 222 2.24 25.19 -8.29
CA GLY A 222 0.98 25.91 -8.43
C GLY A 222 -0.18 25.33 -7.59
N GLY A 223 0.06 24.94 -6.33
CA GLY A 223 -0.94 24.35 -5.44
C GLY A 223 -1.20 22.86 -5.65
N VAL A 224 -0.44 22.21 -6.53
CA VAL A 224 -0.50 20.77 -6.76
C VAL A 224 0.64 20.07 -6.02
N PHE A 225 0.31 19.05 -5.24
CA PHE A 225 1.28 18.17 -4.56
C PHE A 225 1.41 16.88 -5.36
N GLU A 226 2.58 16.67 -5.96
CA GLU A 226 2.93 15.42 -6.63
C GLU A 226 3.93 14.64 -5.78
N VAL A 227 3.57 13.43 -5.34
CA VAL A 227 4.50 12.54 -4.65
C VAL A 227 5.38 11.86 -5.69
N LEU A 228 6.67 12.17 -5.71
CA LEU A 228 7.62 11.60 -6.67
C LEU A 228 8.12 10.22 -6.24
N ALA A 229 8.38 10.07 -4.95
CA ALA A 229 8.80 8.80 -4.37
C ALA A 229 8.46 8.74 -2.89
N THR A 230 8.25 7.52 -2.40
CA THR A 230 8.11 7.20 -0.98
C THR A 230 9.06 6.10 -0.61
N GLY A 231 9.47 6.08 0.65
CA GLY A 231 10.25 5.02 1.25
C GLY A 231 10.03 5.01 2.75
N GLY A 232 10.54 4.01 3.45
CA GLY A 232 10.37 3.97 4.90
C GLY A 232 10.86 2.67 5.52
N ASP A 233 10.46 2.46 6.76
CA ASP A 233 10.74 1.25 7.55
C ASP A 233 9.61 1.07 8.58
N THR A 234 8.78 0.04 8.41
CA THR A 234 7.62 -0.26 9.27
C THR A 234 7.99 -0.81 10.64
N ALA A 235 9.27 -1.04 10.87
CA ALA A 235 9.84 -1.55 12.13
C ALA A 235 10.97 -0.62 12.63
N LEU A 236 10.76 0.70 12.49
CA LEU A 236 11.70 1.71 12.97
C LEU A 236 10.92 2.91 13.52
N GLY A 237 11.10 3.20 14.79
CA GLY A 237 10.44 4.33 15.45
C GLY A 237 10.92 4.54 16.88
N GLY A 238 10.23 5.39 17.61
CA GLY A 238 10.53 5.71 19.01
C GLY A 238 10.47 4.50 19.94
N ASP A 239 9.60 3.52 19.66
CA ASP A 239 9.52 2.28 20.42
C ASP A 239 10.84 1.48 20.33
N ASP A 240 11.55 1.55 19.19
CA ASP A 240 12.85 0.89 19.02
C ASP A 240 13.94 1.61 19.81
N PHE A 241 13.83 2.94 19.98
CA PHE A 241 14.69 3.71 20.86
C PHE A 241 14.44 3.33 22.32
N ASP A 242 13.17 3.16 22.73
CA ASP A 242 12.80 2.69 24.05
C ASP A 242 13.38 1.30 24.34
N HIS A 243 13.30 0.38 23.37
CA HIS A 243 13.92 -0.93 23.50
C HIS A 243 15.46 -0.88 23.61
N ALA A 244 16.11 0.09 22.96
CA ALA A 244 17.56 0.27 23.10
C ALA A 244 17.94 0.74 24.51
N ILE A 245 17.18 1.68 25.09
CA ILE A 245 17.35 2.11 26.48
C ILE A 245 17.01 0.95 27.45
N ALA A 246 15.94 0.20 27.21
CA ALA A 246 15.56 -0.95 28.03
C ALA A 246 16.69 -2.00 28.10
N ARG A 247 17.30 -2.33 26.96
CA ARG A 247 18.48 -3.22 26.90
C ARG A 247 19.68 -2.65 27.66
N TRP A 248 19.89 -1.34 27.59
CA TRP A 248 20.92 -0.68 28.37
C TRP A 248 20.65 -0.81 29.88
N ILE A 249 19.39 -0.65 30.33
CA ILE A 249 18.99 -0.85 31.74
C ILE A 249 19.25 -2.30 32.17
N ILE A 250 18.77 -3.29 31.40
CA ILE A 250 18.96 -4.72 31.68
C ILE A 250 20.45 -5.04 31.87
N SER A 251 21.27 -4.63 30.91
CA SER A 251 22.72 -4.89 30.93
C SER A 251 23.41 -4.19 32.10
N SER A 252 23.06 -2.92 32.37
CA SER A 252 23.70 -2.12 33.41
C SER A 252 23.27 -2.52 34.81
N ALA A 253 22.03 -2.97 34.98
CA ALA A 253 21.48 -3.45 36.25
C ALA A 253 21.76 -4.93 36.51
N GLY A 254 22.27 -5.67 35.52
CA GLY A 254 22.51 -7.13 35.64
C GLY A 254 21.22 -7.93 35.78
N LEU A 255 20.13 -7.48 35.14
CA LEU A 255 18.83 -8.14 35.16
C LEU A 255 18.83 -9.37 34.24
N SER A 256 17.92 -10.30 34.49
CA SER A 256 17.64 -11.41 33.58
C SER A 256 16.91 -10.87 32.33
N ASP A 257 17.18 -11.47 31.18
CA ASP A 257 16.39 -11.20 29.95
C ASP A 257 14.97 -11.83 30.03
N ASP A 258 14.74 -12.78 30.97
CA ASP A 258 13.45 -13.43 31.17
C ASP A 258 12.63 -12.67 32.24
N LEU A 259 12.08 -11.51 31.79
CA LEU A 259 11.18 -10.66 32.57
C LEU A 259 9.72 -11.06 32.30
N ASP A 260 8.88 -10.98 33.33
CA ASP A 260 7.44 -11.17 33.12
C ASP A 260 6.84 -10.01 32.28
N PRO A 261 5.66 -10.21 31.68
CA PRO A 261 5.04 -9.18 30.82
C PRO A 261 4.81 -7.83 31.50
N GLY A 262 4.55 -7.81 32.82
CA GLY A 262 4.38 -6.57 33.61
C GLY A 262 5.71 -5.85 33.79
N GLU A 263 6.75 -6.59 34.15
CA GLU A 263 8.12 -6.08 34.31
C GLU A 263 8.66 -5.52 32.97
N GLN A 264 8.42 -6.24 31.84
CA GLN A 264 8.79 -5.75 30.52
C GLN A 264 8.11 -4.42 30.19
N ARG A 265 6.80 -4.31 30.48
CA ARG A 265 6.05 -3.07 30.27
C ARG A 265 6.53 -1.92 31.16
N HIS A 266 6.81 -2.20 32.43
CA HIS A 266 7.35 -1.19 33.36
C HIS A 266 8.74 -0.71 32.90
N LEU A 267 9.57 -1.62 32.43
CA LEU A 267 10.88 -1.30 31.89
C LEU A 267 10.80 -0.39 30.66
N LEU A 268 9.89 -0.68 29.72
CA LEU A 268 9.67 0.14 28.54
C LEU A 268 9.07 1.52 28.88
N GLN A 269 8.17 1.60 29.88
CA GLN A 269 7.67 2.89 30.36
C GLN A 269 8.80 3.73 30.97
N THR A 270 9.70 3.12 31.74
CA THR A 270 10.88 3.80 32.31
C THR A 270 11.81 4.28 31.19
N ALA A 271 12.05 3.45 30.18
CA ALA A 271 12.88 3.79 29.02
C ALA A 271 12.29 4.95 28.22
N CYS A 272 10.98 4.93 27.96
CA CYS A 272 10.26 5.98 27.24
C CYS A 272 10.36 7.32 27.99
N ALA A 273 10.13 7.31 29.31
CA ALA A 273 10.26 8.52 30.13
C ALA A 273 11.69 9.09 30.11
N ALA A 274 12.71 8.23 30.13
CA ALA A 274 14.10 8.64 30.03
C ALA A 274 14.41 9.25 28.64
N LYS A 275 13.94 8.64 27.54
CA LYS A 275 14.06 9.17 26.18
C LYS A 275 13.44 10.57 26.05
N GLU A 276 12.21 10.72 26.51
CA GLU A 276 11.49 12.00 26.43
C GLU A 276 12.22 13.09 27.22
N ALA A 277 12.67 12.77 28.45
CA ALA A 277 13.41 13.73 29.28
C ALA A 277 14.76 14.14 28.68
N LEU A 278 15.43 13.26 27.94
CA LEU A 278 16.69 13.58 27.23
C LEU A 278 16.50 14.52 26.03
N THR A 279 15.29 14.82 25.61
CA THR A 279 15.03 15.83 24.58
C THR A 279 15.52 17.20 25.05
N ASP A 280 15.27 17.56 26.28
CA ASP A 280 15.63 18.88 26.84
C ASP A 280 16.85 18.81 27.77
N ALA A 281 17.07 17.68 28.47
CA ALA A 281 18.16 17.50 29.42
C ALA A 281 19.38 16.85 28.77
N ALA A 282 20.59 17.27 29.20
CA ALA A 282 21.84 16.61 28.81
C ALA A 282 22.03 15.23 29.47
N SER A 283 21.36 14.98 30.60
CA SER A 283 21.38 13.67 31.28
C SER A 283 20.15 13.52 32.18
N VAL A 284 19.75 12.29 32.41
CA VAL A 284 18.63 11.93 33.29
C VAL A 284 19.05 10.80 34.24
N ASP A 285 18.48 10.79 35.45
CA ASP A 285 18.64 9.68 36.38
C ASP A 285 17.55 8.64 36.10
N VAL A 286 17.95 7.44 35.71
CA VAL A 286 17.08 6.30 35.38
C VAL A 286 17.08 5.35 36.55
N SER A 287 15.90 5.01 37.07
CA SER A 287 15.74 4.09 38.19
C SER A 287 14.81 2.93 37.83
N TYR A 288 15.22 1.72 38.16
CA TYR A 288 14.41 0.51 37.97
C TYR A 288 14.61 -0.44 39.15
N GLY A 289 13.56 -0.68 39.91
CA GLY A 289 13.66 -1.41 41.19
C GLY A 289 14.62 -0.71 42.16
N ASN A 290 15.65 -1.45 42.62
CA ASN A 290 16.71 -0.95 43.50
C ASN A 290 17.93 -0.38 42.77
N TRP A 291 17.94 -0.43 41.43
CA TRP A 291 19.04 0.06 40.62
C TRP A 291 18.75 1.49 40.14
N SER A 292 19.80 2.30 40.09
CA SER A 292 19.74 3.64 39.50
C SER A 292 21.06 3.97 38.83
N ALA A 293 20.99 4.61 37.65
CA ALA A 293 22.16 5.11 36.96
C ALA A 293 21.80 6.37 36.16
N LYS A 294 22.84 7.13 35.82
CA LYS A 294 22.68 8.32 34.97
C LYS A 294 22.87 7.93 33.50
N LEU A 295 21.85 8.24 32.68
CA LEU A 295 21.93 8.14 31.22
C LEU A 295 22.21 9.54 30.65
N THR A 296 23.32 9.71 29.93
CA THR A 296 23.64 10.96 29.24
C THR A 296 23.08 10.93 27.81
N ARG A 297 22.88 12.13 27.23
CA ARG A 297 22.45 12.28 25.83
C ARG A 297 23.44 11.61 24.86
N GLU A 298 24.74 11.77 25.07
CA GLU A 298 25.78 11.13 24.23
C GLU A 298 25.70 9.60 24.29
N ALA A 299 25.41 9.04 25.46
CA ALA A 299 25.23 7.59 25.59
C ALA A 299 23.95 7.13 24.87
N PHE A 300 22.87 7.88 25.00
CA PHE A 300 21.63 7.63 24.28
C PHE A 300 21.81 7.74 22.75
N ASP A 301 22.47 8.79 22.28
CA ASP A 301 22.76 9.00 20.86
C ASP A 301 23.54 7.82 20.27
N ALA A 302 24.53 7.30 21.00
CA ALA A 302 25.28 6.10 20.61
C ALA A 302 24.38 4.84 20.52
N LEU A 303 23.38 4.69 21.40
CA LEU A 303 22.44 3.56 21.38
C LEU A 303 21.55 3.60 20.14
N ILE A 304 21.13 4.79 19.70
CA ILE A 304 20.17 4.95 18.58
C ILE A 304 20.86 5.16 17.22
N GLU A 305 22.16 5.42 17.17
CA GLU A 305 22.90 5.69 15.92
C GLU A 305 22.66 4.67 14.80
N PRO A 306 22.63 3.33 15.05
CA PRO A 306 22.33 2.36 14.01
C PRO A 306 20.92 2.54 13.40
N MET A 307 19.95 2.98 14.19
CA MET A 307 18.56 3.21 13.79
C MET A 307 18.45 4.50 12.98
N VAL A 308 19.12 5.57 13.41
CA VAL A 308 19.22 6.82 12.67
C VAL A 308 19.89 6.60 11.30
N ALA A 309 20.98 5.82 11.25
CA ALA A 309 21.63 5.48 9.99
C ALA A 309 20.72 4.69 9.03
N ARG A 310 19.83 3.81 9.56
CA ARG A 310 18.82 3.11 8.76
C ARG A 310 17.82 4.07 8.12
N SER A 311 17.31 5.06 8.86
CA SER A 311 16.39 6.06 8.32
C SER A 311 17.05 6.89 7.21
N LEU A 312 18.27 7.35 7.40
CA LEU A 312 19.02 8.11 6.39
C LEU A 312 19.33 7.28 5.13
N LYS A 313 19.50 5.97 5.27
CA LYS A 313 19.64 5.06 4.11
C LYS A 313 18.35 5.01 3.28
N ALA A 314 17.19 4.98 3.93
CA ALA A 314 15.89 5.05 3.23
C ALA A 314 15.69 6.42 2.57
N CYS A 315 16.11 7.53 3.21
CA CYS A 315 16.09 8.86 2.60
C CYS A 315 16.89 8.92 1.30
N ARG A 316 18.15 8.47 1.32
CA ARG A 316 18.99 8.42 0.12
C ARG A 316 18.41 7.57 -1.00
N ARG A 317 17.66 6.51 -0.66
CA ARG A 317 16.95 5.69 -1.64
C ARG A 317 15.77 6.45 -2.24
N ALA A 318 14.91 7.06 -1.42
CA ALA A 318 13.75 7.81 -1.88
C ALA A 318 14.15 8.96 -2.82
N VAL A 319 15.21 9.71 -2.49
CA VAL A 319 15.77 10.75 -3.37
C VAL A 319 16.20 10.15 -4.71
N ARG A 320 16.93 9.03 -4.71
CA ARG A 320 17.33 8.36 -5.96
C ARG A 320 16.14 7.88 -6.78
N ASP A 321 15.15 7.28 -6.12
CA ASP A 321 13.96 6.73 -6.78
C ASP A 321 13.04 7.83 -7.34
N SER A 322 13.11 9.05 -6.79
CA SER A 322 12.42 10.24 -7.33
C SER A 322 13.07 10.82 -8.58
N GLY A 323 14.29 10.41 -8.91
CA GLY A 323 15.04 10.92 -10.06
C GLY A 323 15.51 12.36 -9.93
N VAL A 324 15.61 12.87 -8.68
CA VAL A 324 16.10 14.23 -8.37
C VAL A 324 17.42 14.15 -7.60
N GLU A 325 18.18 15.23 -7.63
CA GLU A 325 19.40 15.33 -6.81
C GLU A 325 19.07 15.85 -5.40
N LEU A 326 19.89 15.48 -4.43
CA LEU A 326 19.67 15.85 -3.03
C LEU A 326 19.68 17.37 -2.82
N GLU A 327 20.51 18.07 -3.58
CA GLU A 327 20.66 19.52 -3.58
C GLU A 327 19.40 20.26 -4.06
N ASP A 328 18.56 19.61 -4.89
CA ASP A 328 17.32 20.17 -5.42
C ASP A 328 16.19 20.18 -4.37
N VAL A 329 16.33 19.41 -3.28
CA VAL A 329 15.34 19.38 -2.20
C VAL A 329 15.37 20.72 -1.47
N ALA A 330 14.37 21.56 -1.66
CA ALA A 330 14.32 22.94 -1.14
C ALA A 330 14.06 23.01 0.37
N ALA A 331 13.32 22.06 0.94
CA ALA A 331 12.98 22.01 2.36
C ALA A 331 12.84 20.55 2.85
N VAL A 332 13.10 20.36 4.14
CA VAL A 332 12.84 19.10 4.84
C VAL A 332 11.90 19.38 6.00
N VAL A 333 10.74 18.74 6.01
CA VAL A 333 9.75 18.86 7.08
C VAL A 333 9.90 17.67 8.01
N MET A 334 9.97 17.95 9.32
CA MET A 334 10.04 16.93 10.37
C MET A 334 8.65 16.65 10.94
N VAL A 335 8.27 15.38 10.93
CA VAL A 335 6.97 14.89 11.40
C VAL A 335 7.19 13.72 12.36
N GLY A 336 6.24 13.52 13.30
CA GLY A 336 6.28 12.46 14.30
C GLY A 336 7.11 12.80 15.54
N GLY A 337 6.63 12.35 16.70
CA GLY A 337 7.20 12.71 18.01
C GLY A 337 8.68 12.34 18.19
N SER A 338 9.15 11.28 17.53
CA SER A 338 10.56 10.83 17.62
C SER A 338 11.53 11.78 16.90
N THR A 339 11.04 12.68 16.04
CA THR A 339 11.84 13.75 15.45
C THR A 339 12.22 14.86 16.44
N ARG A 340 11.67 14.84 17.65
CA ARG A 340 12.09 15.72 18.76
C ARG A 340 13.48 15.38 19.27
N VAL A 341 13.97 14.15 19.07
CA VAL A 341 15.31 13.71 19.49
C VAL A 341 16.38 14.55 18.77
N PRO A 342 17.26 15.26 19.51
CA PRO A 342 18.23 16.18 18.91
C PRO A 342 19.13 15.50 17.87
N ARG A 343 19.65 14.31 18.18
CA ARG A 343 20.52 13.55 17.25
C ARG A 343 19.84 13.24 15.92
N VAL A 344 18.54 12.98 15.91
CA VAL A 344 17.77 12.76 14.67
C VAL A 344 17.75 14.02 13.82
N ARG A 345 17.46 15.18 14.43
CA ARG A 345 17.44 16.47 13.72
C ARG A 345 18.80 16.84 13.14
N GLU A 346 19.86 16.65 13.93
CA GLU A 346 21.24 16.88 13.50
C GLU A 346 21.62 16.00 12.31
N ALA A 347 21.33 14.70 12.42
CA ALA A 347 21.65 13.74 11.36
C ALA A 347 20.91 14.04 10.05
N VAL A 348 19.64 14.47 10.14
CA VAL A 348 18.86 14.90 8.98
C VAL A 348 19.42 16.21 8.39
N ALA A 349 19.77 17.19 9.24
CA ALA A 349 20.38 18.44 8.80
C ALA A 349 21.71 18.18 8.06
N GLU A 350 22.55 17.31 8.62
CA GLU A 350 23.82 16.89 7.99
C GLU A 350 23.57 16.18 6.64
N ALA A 351 22.60 15.25 6.60
CA ALA A 351 22.32 14.45 5.40
C ALA A 351 21.75 15.27 4.24
N PHE A 352 20.92 16.27 4.52
CA PHE A 352 20.30 17.13 3.50
C PHE A 352 21.03 18.47 3.29
N GLY A 353 22.06 18.76 4.08
CA GLY A 353 22.83 20.00 3.99
C GLY A 353 22.02 21.26 4.36
N ARG A 354 20.94 21.13 5.12
CA ARG A 354 20.04 22.22 5.51
C ARG A 354 19.29 21.93 6.80
N GLN A 355 18.89 23.00 7.49
CA GLN A 355 18.10 22.87 8.69
C GLN A 355 16.67 22.41 8.36
N PRO A 356 16.13 21.38 9.02
CA PRO A 356 14.75 20.95 8.86
C PRO A 356 13.77 21.98 9.42
N LEU A 357 12.56 22.02 8.83
CA LEU A 357 11.43 22.82 9.34
C LEU A 357 10.80 22.11 10.53
N THR A 358 10.61 22.84 11.64
CA THR A 358 10.10 22.31 12.90
C THR A 358 9.13 23.29 13.60
N GLU A 359 8.57 24.28 12.85
CA GLU A 359 7.72 25.35 13.41
C GLU A 359 6.37 24.83 13.89
N ILE A 360 5.81 23.80 13.25
CA ILE A 360 4.56 23.15 13.68
C ILE A 360 4.92 21.99 14.59
N ASP A 361 4.10 21.77 15.62
CA ASP A 361 4.24 20.63 16.51
C ASP A 361 4.19 19.32 15.71
N PRO A 362 5.26 18.50 15.71
CA PRO A 362 5.37 17.31 14.88
C PRO A 362 4.32 16.23 15.19
N ASP A 363 3.69 16.26 16.38
CA ASP A 363 2.62 15.34 16.74
C ASP A 363 1.25 15.81 16.20
N GLN A 364 1.08 17.08 15.84
CA GLN A 364 -0.21 17.66 15.44
C GLN A 364 -0.32 17.90 13.94
N VAL A 365 0.79 18.04 13.25
CA VAL A 365 0.86 18.48 11.86
C VAL A 365 0.03 17.61 10.92
N VAL A 366 0.05 16.31 11.10
CA VAL A 366 -0.68 15.35 10.25
C VAL A 366 -2.20 15.49 10.43
N ALA A 367 -2.68 15.57 11.68
CA ALA A 367 -4.11 15.76 11.97
C ALA A 367 -4.62 17.13 11.46
N ILE A 368 -3.80 18.18 11.57
CA ILE A 368 -4.10 19.53 11.06
C ILE A 368 -4.30 19.49 9.53
N GLY A 369 -3.39 18.88 8.80
CA GLY A 369 -3.50 18.75 7.34
C GLY A 369 -4.68 17.89 6.90
N ALA A 370 -4.94 16.80 7.61
CA ALA A 370 -6.11 15.97 7.38
C ALA A 370 -7.44 16.74 7.61
N ALA A 371 -7.49 17.60 8.61
CA ALA A 371 -8.68 18.43 8.89
C ALA A 371 -8.92 19.48 7.79
N ILE A 372 -7.87 20.06 7.25
CA ILE A 372 -7.95 20.97 6.10
C ILE A 372 -8.59 20.25 4.90
N GLN A 373 -8.12 19.04 4.62
CA GLN A 373 -8.65 18.21 3.53
C GLN A 373 -10.09 17.76 3.79
N ALA A 374 -10.42 17.41 5.03
CA ALA A 374 -11.77 17.00 5.43
C ALA A 374 -12.79 18.13 5.21
N ASP A 375 -12.46 19.36 5.57
CA ASP A 375 -13.31 20.54 5.37
C ASP A 375 -13.58 20.79 3.88
N THR A 376 -12.55 20.64 3.03
CA THR A 376 -12.67 20.75 1.58
C THR A 376 -13.59 19.66 1.00
N LEU A 377 -13.40 18.41 1.39
CA LEU A 377 -14.20 17.26 0.92
C LEU A 377 -15.65 17.29 1.45
N ALA A 378 -15.90 17.91 2.58
CA ALA A 378 -17.25 18.16 3.08
C ALA A 378 -18.01 19.20 2.24
N GLY A 379 -17.34 19.89 1.32
CA GLY A 379 -17.93 20.92 0.46
C GLY A 379 -18.05 22.28 1.12
N ASN A 380 -17.31 22.54 2.19
CA ASN A 380 -17.20 23.85 2.80
C ASN A 380 -16.30 24.72 1.89
N LYS A 381 -16.80 25.85 1.41
CA LYS A 381 -16.04 26.74 0.51
C LYS A 381 -14.89 27.41 1.25
N ARG A 382 -13.71 27.40 0.66
CA ARG A 382 -12.55 28.20 1.06
C ARG A 382 -12.28 29.29 0.01
N ASP A 383 -11.93 30.47 0.46
CA ASP A 383 -11.38 31.52 -0.41
C ASP A 383 -9.91 31.18 -0.69
N GLY A 384 -9.60 30.39 -1.69
CA GLY A 384 -8.20 30.05 -1.95
C GLY A 384 -7.93 28.88 -2.94
N GLY A 385 -8.90 28.49 -3.73
CA GLY A 385 -8.67 27.49 -4.77
C GLY A 385 -8.85 26.02 -4.32
N GLU A 386 -9.00 25.15 -5.28
CA GLU A 386 -9.14 23.71 -5.05
C GLU A 386 -7.75 23.09 -4.88
N LEU A 387 -7.49 22.50 -3.72
CA LEU A 387 -6.25 21.76 -3.44
C LEU A 387 -6.30 20.41 -4.18
N LEU A 388 -5.47 20.23 -5.18
CA LEU A 388 -5.35 18.97 -5.90
C LEU A 388 -4.21 18.13 -5.30
N LEU A 389 -4.57 17.05 -4.61
CA LEU A 389 -3.62 16.09 -4.05
C LEU A 389 -3.47 14.92 -5.01
N LEU A 390 -2.25 14.71 -5.49
CA LEU A 390 -1.86 13.56 -6.32
C LEU A 390 -0.90 12.67 -5.53
N ASP A 391 -1.31 11.45 -5.27
CA ASP A 391 -0.49 10.41 -4.64
C ASP A 391 -0.05 9.39 -5.70
N VAL A 392 0.89 8.47 -5.36
CA VAL A 392 1.44 7.51 -6.31
C VAL A 392 1.36 6.08 -5.80
N ILE A 393 1.31 5.15 -6.74
CA ILE A 393 1.37 3.70 -6.46
C ILE A 393 2.81 3.30 -6.18
N PRO A 394 3.12 2.65 -5.03
CA PRO A 394 4.49 2.32 -4.64
C PRO A 394 5.12 1.18 -5.43
N LEU A 395 4.32 0.24 -5.94
CA LEU A 395 4.74 -0.92 -6.75
C LEU A 395 3.81 -1.12 -7.94
N SER A 396 4.36 -1.59 -9.07
CA SER A 396 3.58 -1.88 -10.28
C SER A 396 2.50 -2.92 -10.02
N LEU A 397 1.34 -2.71 -10.64
CA LEU A 397 0.19 -3.62 -10.63
C LEU A 397 0.01 -4.22 -12.01
N GLY A 398 -0.23 -5.51 -12.08
CA GLY A 398 -0.35 -6.22 -13.35
C GLY A 398 -1.09 -7.54 -13.22
N LEU A 399 -1.04 -8.31 -14.28
CA LEU A 399 -1.66 -9.64 -14.32
C LEU A 399 -0.74 -10.69 -14.95
N GLU A 400 -1.04 -11.94 -14.62
CA GLU A 400 -0.38 -13.09 -15.20
C GLU A 400 -0.78 -13.30 -16.66
N THR A 401 0.21 -13.46 -17.52
CA THR A 401 0.05 -13.85 -18.92
C THR A 401 0.65 -15.23 -19.18
N MET A 402 0.42 -15.76 -20.37
CA MET A 402 0.97 -17.05 -20.78
C MET A 402 2.49 -17.08 -20.62
N GLY A 403 3.01 -18.25 -20.18
CA GLY A 403 4.43 -18.41 -19.87
C GLY A 403 4.80 -18.07 -18.42
N GLY A 404 3.82 -17.72 -17.57
CA GLY A 404 4.09 -17.33 -16.17
C GLY A 404 4.78 -15.98 -16.05
N LEU A 405 4.41 -15.04 -16.93
CA LEU A 405 4.95 -13.69 -16.99
C LEU A 405 3.98 -12.70 -16.35
N MET A 406 4.51 -11.64 -15.73
CA MET A 406 3.75 -10.49 -15.28
C MET A 406 3.70 -9.42 -16.37
N GLU A 407 2.49 -9.06 -16.77
CA GLU A 407 2.25 -7.89 -17.63
C GLU A 407 1.79 -6.71 -16.76
N LYS A 408 2.58 -5.63 -16.73
CA LYS A 408 2.33 -4.44 -15.91
C LYS A 408 1.27 -3.56 -16.56
N VAL A 409 0.12 -3.40 -15.92
CA VAL A 409 -0.99 -2.55 -16.38
C VAL A 409 -0.85 -1.13 -15.81
N ILE A 410 -0.50 -1.01 -14.53
CA ILE A 410 -0.23 0.26 -13.88
C ILE A 410 1.21 0.24 -13.36
N PRO A 411 2.14 1.01 -13.95
CA PRO A 411 3.51 1.12 -13.46
C PRO A 411 3.60 1.78 -12.08
N ARG A 412 4.62 1.45 -11.29
CA ARG A 412 4.96 2.17 -10.06
C ARG A 412 5.13 3.68 -10.32
N ASN A 413 4.96 4.46 -9.27
CA ASN A 413 5.00 5.94 -9.31
C ASN A 413 3.92 6.57 -10.24
N THR A 414 2.89 5.79 -10.64
CA THR A 414 1.72 6.36 -11.30
C THR A 414 0.86 7.08 -10.28
N THR A 415 0.47 8.32 -10.58
CA THR A 415 -0.41 9.12 -9.71
C THR A 415 -1.80 8.53 -9.60
N ILE A 416 -2.40 8.62 -8.41
CA ILE A 416 -3.77 8.15 -8.13
C ILE A 416 -4.70 9.33 -7.81
N PRO A 417 -6.01 9.23 -8.11
CA PRO A 417 -6.70 8.06 -8.66
C PRO A 417 -6.34 7.79 -10.13
N VAL A 418 -6.31 6.52 -10.54
CA VAL A 418 -5.99 6.11 -11.89
C VAL A 418 -6.83 4.93 -12.33
N ALA A 419 -7.21 4.92 -13.62
CA ALA A 419 -7.79 3.76 -14.27
C ALA A 419 -6.99 3.46 -15.55
N ARG A 420 -6.57 2.21 -15.71
CA ARG A 420 -5.88 1.70 -16.90
C ARG A 420 -6.56 0.43 -17.37
N ALA A 421 -6.69 0.29 -18.66
CA ALA A 421 -7.26 -0.90 -19.26
C ALA A 421 -6.32 -1.43 -20.35
N GLN A 422 -6.25 -2.76 -20.43
CA GLN A 422 -5.50 -3.45 -21.47
C GLN A 422 -6.35 -4.58 -22.04
N ASP A 423 -6.25 -4.81 -23.34
CA ASP A 423 -7.03 -5.83 -24.03
C ASP A 423 -6.19 -7.11 -24.14
N PHE A 424 -6.78 -8.22 -23.77
CA PHE A 424 -6.23 -9.56 -23.83
C PHE A 424 -7.10 -10.47 -24.70
N THR A 425 -6.64 -11.67 -24.98
CA THR A 425 -7.36 -12.61 -25.84
C THR A 425 -7.27 -14.04 -25.30
N THR A 426 -8.12 -14.92 -25.84
CA THR A 426 -8.12 -16.35 -25.51
C THR A 426 -6.89 -17.03 -26.14
N TYR A 427 -6.36 -18.02 -25.43
CA TYR A 427 -5.20 -18.80 -25.83
C TYR A 427 -5.58 -20.02 -26.70
N LYS A 428 -6.75 -20.65 -26.42
CA LYS A 428 -7.21 -21.87 -27.08
C LYS A 428 -8.52 -21.66 -27.85
N ASP A 429 -8.69 -22.44 -28.93
CA ASP A 429 -9.97 -22.52 -29.64
C ASP A 429 -11.08 -23.01 -28.68
N GLY A 430 -12.25 -22.39 -28.76
CA GLY A 430 -13.39 -22.77 -27.94
C GLY A 430 -13.27 -22.45 -26.45
N GLN A 431 -12.30 -21.67 -26.04
CA GLN A 431 -12.12 -21.28 -24.64
C GLN A 431 -13.29 -20.39 -24.16
N THR A 432 -14.03 -20.85 -23.13
CA THR A 432 -15.21 -20.18 -22.57
C THR A 432 -15.00 -19.56 -21.20
N ALA A 433 -13.80 -19.73 -20.62
CA ALA A 433 -13.42 -19.15 -19.34
C ALA A 433 -11.96 -18.70 -19.34
N MET A 434 -11.65 -17.69 -18.52
CA MET A 434 -10.31 -17.16 -18.34
C MET A 434 -10.06 -16.87 -16.85
N MET A 435 -8.91 -17.34 -16.33
CA MET A 435 -8.46 -16.99 -14.99
C MET A 435 -7.70 -15.66 -15.04
N ILE A 436 -8.12 -14.70 -14.26
CA ILE A 436 -7.45 -13.41 -14.08
C ILE A 436 -6.70 -13.48 -12.74
N HIS A 437 -5.38 -13.45 -12.80
CA HIS A 437 -4.50 -13.45 -11.63
C HIS A 437 -3.83 -12.08 -11.52
N VAL A 438 -4.23 -11.33 -10.49
CA VAL A 438 -3.75 -9.97 -10.20
C VAL A 438 -2.48 -10.04 -9.37
N LEU A 439 -1.47 -9.31 -9.81
CA LEU A 439 -0.11 -9.34 -9.25
C LEU A 439 0.37 -7.94 -8.89
N GLN A 440 1.30 -7.88 -7.94
CA GLN A 440 2.03 -6.67 -7.55
C GLN A 440 3.53 -6.97 -7.52
N GLY A 441 4.34 -6.11 -8.15
CA GLY A 441 5.79 -6.28 -8.15
C GLY A 441 6.50 -5.63 -9.33
N GLU A 442 7.82 -5.80 -9.37
CA GLU A 442 8.68 -5.21 -10.39
C GLU A 442 9.40 -6.23 -11.29
N ARG A 443 9.28 -7.54 -10.97
CA ARG A 443 9.92 -8.62 -11.70
C ARG A 443 9.06 -9.08 -12.88
N GLU A 444 9.68 -9.77 -13.83
CA GLU A 444 9.01 -10.29 -15.03
C GLU A 444 8.32 -11.64 -14.79
N LEU A 445 8.83 -12.45 -13.85
CA LEU A 445 8.27 -13.76 -13.54
C LEU A 445 7.26 -13.65 -12.38
N ILE A 446 6.13 -14.34 -12.50
CA ILE A 446 5.08 -14.37 -11.46
C ILE A 446 5.56 -14.96 -10.13
N SER A 447 6.56 -15.88 -10.16
CA SER A 447 7.17 -16.43 -8.95
C SER A 447 7.84 -15.39 -8.06
N ASP A 448 8.26 -14.28 -8.65
CA ASP A 448 8.98 -13.19 -8.00
C ASP A 448 8.08 -11.97 -7.72
N CYS A 449 6.78 -12.12 -8.01
CA CYS A 449 5.75 -11.11 -7.78
C CYS A 449 4.76 -11.57 -6.71
N ARG A 450 4.13 -10.62 -6.05
CA ARG A 450 3.11 -10.89 -5.06
C ARG A 450 1.75 -11.13 -5.71
N SER A 451 1.08 -12.23 -5.35
CA SER A 451 -0.30 -12.50 -5.74
C SER A 451 -1.26 -11.67 -4.88
N LEU A 452 -2.08 -10.83 -5.50
CA LEU A 452 -3.10 -10.04 -4.82
C LEU A 452 -4.47 -10.71 -4.85
N ALA A 453 -4.87 -11.24 -6.00
CA ALA A 453 -6.16 -11.91 -6.16
C ALA A 453 -6.20 -12.82 -7.38
N ARG A 454 -7.17 -13.75 -7.37
CA ARG A 454 -7.52 -14.58 -8.53
C ARG A 454 -9.03 -14.63 -8.67
N PHE A 455 -9.52 -14.42 -9.89
CA PHE A 455 -10.94 -14.58 -10.21
C PHE A 455 -11.10 -15.08 -11.64
N GLU A 456 -12.27 -15.63 -11.94
CA GLU A 456 -12.53 -16.25 -13.23
C GLU A 456 -13.62 -15.48 -13.99
N LEU A 457 -13.30 -15.11 -15.25
CA LEU A 457 -14.29 -14.65 -16.22
C LEU A 457 -14.84 -15.88 -16.95
N ARG A 458 -16.15 -16.15 -16.82
CA ARG A 458 -16.86 -17.26 -17.46
C ARG A 458 -17.85 -16.75 -18.49
N GLY A 459 -18.24 -17.62 -19.42
CA GLY A 459 -19.24 -17.29 -20.44
C GLY A 459 -18.68 -16.53 -21.63
N ILE A 460 -17.37 -16.61 -21.85
CA ILE A 460 -16.73 -16.13 -23.08
C ILE A 460 -17.30 -16.95 -24.24
N PRO A 461 -17.75 -16.32 -25.35
CA PRO A 461 -18.21 -17.06 -26.53
C PRO A 461 -17.11 -17.96 -27.07
N ALA A 462 -17.47 -19.20 -27.40
CA ALA A 462 -16.52 -20.14 -28.01
C ALA A 462 -16.16 -19.67 -29.42
N MET A 463 -14.93 -19.21 -29.58
CA MET A 463 -14.35 -18.71 -30.84
C MET A 463 -12.96 -19.32 -31.05
N VAL A 464 -12.38 -19.08 -32.23
CA VAL A 464 -10.96 -19.41 -32.47
C VAL A 464 -10.07 -18.62 -31.52
N ALA A 465 -8.93 -19.20 -31.14
CA ALA A 465 -7.93 -18.54 -30.30
C ALA A 465 -7.56 -17.16 -30.86
N GLY A 466 -7.45 -16.17 -30.02
CA GLY A 466 -7.15 -14.79 -30.41
C GLY A 466 -8.34 -13.95 -30.90
N ALA A 467 -9.52 -14.52 -31.09
CA ALA A 467 -10.69 -13.77 -31.60
C ALA A 467 -11.46 -13.04 -30.48
N ALA A 468 -11.58 -13.63 -29.28
CA ALA A 468 -12.22 -12.98 -28.16
C ALA A 468 -11.37 -11.81 -27.65
N LYS A 469 -12.02 -10.67 -27.41
CA LYS A 469 -11.38 -9.45 -26.87
C LYS A 469 -11.82 -9.24 -25.43
N ILE A 470 -10.93 -9.50 -24.49
CA ILE A 470 -11.16 -9.36 -23.07
C ILE A 470 -10.44 -8.11 -22.58
N ARG A 471 -11.21 -7.07 -22.21
CA ARG A 471 -10.69 -5.86 -21.60
C ARG A 471 -10.58 -6.05 -20.12
N VAL A 472 -9.37 -5.94 -19.57
CA VAL A 472 -9.13 -5.93 -18.13
C VAL A 472 -8.81 -4.51 -17.70
N THR A 473 -9.63 -3.99 -16.78
CA THR A 473 -9.51 -2.63 -16.24
C THR A 473 -9.02 -2.70 -14.81
N PHE A 474 -7.94 -2.03 -14.52
CA PHE A 474 -7.41 -1.78 -13.18
C PHE A 474 -7.79 -0.37 -12.79
N GLN A 475 -8.44 -0.19 -11.66
CA GLN A 475 -8.80 1.10 -11.11
C GLN A 475 -8.29 1.20 -9.68
N VAL A 476 -7.44 2.20 -9.43
CA VAL A 476 -7.01 2.57 -8.09
C VAL A 476 -7.68 3.88 -7.73
N ASP A 477 -8.42 3.89 -6.63
CA ASP A 477 -9.10 5.09 -6.16
C ASP A 477 -8.15 6.07 -5.47
N ALA A 478 -8.66 7.22 -5.04
CA ALA A 478 -7.87 8.24 -4.34
C ALA A 478 -7.35 7.78 -2.97
N ASP A 479 -7.88 6.67 -2.45
CA ASP A 479 -7.45 6.06 -1.19
C ASP A 479 -6.42 4.95 -1.40
N GLY A 480 -6.09 4.63 -2.67
CA GLY A 480 -5.16 3.58 -3.05
C GLY A 480 -5.77 2.17 -3.06
N LEU A 481 -7.10 2.03 -3.01
CA LEU A 481 -7.77 0.72 -3.11
C LEU A 481 -7.91 0.30 -4.57
N LEU A 482 -7.54 -0.94 -4.87
CA LEU A 482 -7.54 -1.52 -6.19
C LEU A 482 -8.84 -2.28 -6.48
N SER A 483 -9.47 -1.97 -7.59
CA SER A 483 -10.57 -2.73 -8.19
C SER A 483 -10.13 -3.24 -9.57
N VAL A 484 -10.38 -4.51 -9.87
CA VAL A 484 -10.07 -5.11 -11.18
C VAL A 484 -11.33 -5.69 -11.79
N ALA A 485 -11.63 -5.32 -13.03
CA ALA A 485 -12.75 -5.82 -13.81
C ALA A 485 -12.27 -6.39 -15.14
N ALA A 486 -12.80 -7.55 -15.54
CA ALA A 486 -12.54 -8.17 -16.83
C ALA A 486 -13.87 -8.29 -17.60
N ARG A 487 -13.90 -7.80 -18.85
CA ARG A 487 -15.09 -7.80 -19.69
C ARG A 487 -14.77 -8.30 -21.10
N GLU A 488 -15.55 -9.27 -21.58
CA GLU A 488 -15.53 -9.66 -23.00
C GLU A 488 -16.34 -8.66 -23.82
N LEU A 489 -15.71 -8.03 -24.85
CA LEU A 489 -16.27 -6.88 -25.54
C LEU A 489 -17.38 -7.22 -26.52
N GLY A 490 -17.45 -8.44 -27.04
CA GLY A 490 -18.49 -8.88 -27.99
C GLY A 490 -19.79 -9.28 -27.30
N SER A 491 -19.71 -10.11 -26.28
CA SER A 491 -20.88 -10.61 -25.53
C SER A 491 -21.30 -9.71 -24.38
N GLY A 492 -20.37 -8.86 -23.89
CA GLY A 492 -20.59 -8.03 -22.72
C GLY A 492 -20.51 -8.76 -21.38
N VAL A 493 -20.14 -10.05 -21.37
CA VAL A 493 -19.92 -10.81 -20.12
C VAL A 493 -18.80 -10.15 -19.33
N GLU A 494 -19.03 -9.96 -18.04
CA GLU A 494 -18.13 -9.25 -17.14
C GLU A 494 -17.99 -10.00 -15.81
N ALA A 495 -16.79 -9.98 -15.26
CA ALA A 495 -16.48 -10.37 -13.91
C ALA A 495 -15.59 -9.31 -13.28
N SER A 496 -15.81 -8.98 -12.03
CA SER A 496 -15.00 -8.00 -11.30
C SER A 496 -14.70 -8.48 -9.91
N ILE A 497 -13.58 -8.01 -9.37
CA ILE A 497 -13.20 -8.20 -7.99
C ILE A 497 -12.69 -6.89 -7.43
N GLN A 498 -13.12 -6.59 -6.23
CA GLN A 498 -12.42 -5.64 -5.41
C GLN A 498 -11.32 -6.42 -4.69
N VAL A 499 -10.09 -6.06 -4.91
CA VAL A 499 -8.97 -6.78 -4.32
C VAL A 499 -8.97 -6.48 -2.83
N LYS A 500 -9.20 -7.52 -2.04
CA LYS A 500 -8.94 -7.54 -0.61
C LYS A 500 -7.61 -8.24 -0.42
N PRO A 501 -6.52 -7.50 -0.26
CA PRO A 501 -5.21 -8.12 -0.07
C PRO A 501 -5.22 -8.90 1.24
N SER A 502 -4.64 -10.07 1.21
CA SER A 502 -4.62 -10.92 2.40
C SER A 502 -3.64 -10.43 3.46
N TYR A 503 -2.52 -9.77 3.09
CA TYR A 503 -1.48 -9.33 4.02
C TYR A 503 -0.61 -8.22 3.44
N GLY A 504 0.03 -7.40 4.30
CA GLY A 504 0.97 -6.36 3.92
C GLY A 504 2.34 -6.89 3.48
N LEU A 505 3.04 -6.12 2.66
CA LEU A 505 4.48 -6.29 2.44
C LEU A 505 5.22 -5.44 3.46
N THR A 506 6.27 -5.98 4.06
CA THR A 506 7.19 -5.17 4.86
C THR A 506 8.05 -4.30 3.95
N ASP A 507 8.52 -3.15 4.43
CA ASP A 507 9.43 -2.28 3.66
C ASP A 507 10.71 -3.00 3.25
N GLY A 508 11.18 -3.95 4.08
CA GLY A 508 12.28 -4.83 3.73
C GLY A 508 12.00 -5.65 2.48
N GLU A 509 10.78 -6.13 2.32
CA GLU A 509 10.34 -6.89 1.14
C GLU A 509 10.15 -5.98 -0.07
N ILE A 510 9.53 -4.81 0.08
CA ILE A 510 9.44 -3.80 -0.99
C ILE A 510 10.84 -3.39 -1.44
N ALA A 511 11.72 -3.07 -0.49
CA ALA A 511 13.11 -2.73 -0.78
C ALA A 511 13.87 -3.87 -1.45
N LYS A 512 13.62 -5.12 -1.04
CA LYS A 512 14.19 -6.30 -1.66
C LYS A 512 13.64 -6.48 -3.07
N MET A 513 12.33 -6.39 -3.28
CA MET A 513 11.70 -6.50 -4.60
C MET A 513 12.24 -5.46 -5.58
N LEU A 514 12.41 -4.21 -5.14
CA LEU A 514 13.02 -3.15 -5.96
C LEU A 514 14.50 -3.42 -6.24
N LYS A 515 15.27 -3.82 -5.23
CA LYS A 515 16.68 -4.17 -5.41
C LYS A 515 16.84 -5.37 -6.36
N ASP A 516 16.05 -6.40 -6.16
CA ASP A 516 16.07 -7.61 -6.97
C ASP A 516 15.68 -7.28 -8.43
N SER A 517 14.73 -6.37 -8.68
CA SER A 517 14.35 -5.94 -10.03
C SER A 517 15.52 -5.27 -10.78
N PHE A 518 16.35 -4.48 -10.08
CA PHE A 518 17.54 -3.89 -10.69
C PHE A 518 18.67 -4.90 -10.87
N GLN A 519 18.89 -5.75 -9.86
CA GLN A 519 19.98 -6.73 -9.87
C GLN A 519 19.77 -7.78 -10.97
N TYR A 520 18.53 -8.23 -11.18
CA TYR A 520 18.17 -9.29 -12.11
C TYR A 520 17.56 -8.78 -13.42
N ALA A 521 17.58 -7.46 -13.69
CA ALA A 521 16.96 -6.88 -14.90
C ALA A 521 17.43 -7.51 -16.21
N SER A 522 18.72 -7.91 -16.30
CA SER A 522 19.27 -8.60 -17.48
C SER A 522 18.74 -10.03 -17.57
N ASP A 523 18.74 -10.75 -16.45
CA ASP A 523 18.28 -12.13 -16.38
C ASP A 523 16.77 -12.22 -16.63
N ASP A 524 16.01 -11.28 -16.10
CA ASP A 524 14.56 -11.15 -16.32
C ASP A 524 14.23 -10.94 -17.80
N LYS A 525 14.99 -10.08 -18.49
CA LYS A 525 14.82 -9.87 -19.93
C LYS A 525 15.05 -11.17 -20.72
N VAL A 526 16.09 -11.92 -20.39
CA VAL A 526 16.38 -13.21 -21.02
C VAL A 526 15.29 -14.24 -20.69
N ALA A 527 14.88 -14.30 -19.43
CA ALA A 527 13.82 -15.20 -18.99
C ALA A 527 12.47 -14.87 -19.68
N ARG A 528 12.12 -13.57 -19.81
CA ARG A 528 10.92 -13.14 -20.52
C ARG A 528 10.94 -13.60 -21.98
N VAL A 529 12.01 -13.32 -22.71
CA VAL A 529 12.15 -13.74 -24.11
C VAL A 529 12.02 -15.26 -24.25
N LEU A 530 12.68 -16.02 -23.38
CA LEU A 530 12.59 -17.48 -23.38
C LEU A 530 11.14 -17.95 -23.16
N ARG A 531 10.44 -17.38 -22.18
CA ARG A 531 9.05 -17.76 -21.86
C ARG A 531 8.07 -17.39 -22.97
N GLU A 532 8.25 -16.23 -23.61
CA GLU A 532 7.46 -15.81 -24.77
C GLU A 532 7.66 -16.80 -25.93
N GLN A 533 8.91 -17.18 -26.25
CA GLN A 533 9.19 -18.16 -27.29
C GLN A 533 8.65 -19.57 -26.97
N GLN A 534 8.73 -20.00 -25.72
CA GLN A 534 8.13 -21.25 -25.26
C GLN A 534 6.59 -21.22 -25.36
N ALA A 535 5.94 -20.11 -25.03
CA ALA A 535 4.48 -19.97 -25.14
C ALA A 535 4.01 -19.97 -26.60
N ASP A 536 4.71 -19.26 -27.48
CA ASP A 536 4.41 -19.24 -28.93
C ASP A 536 4.63 -20.63 -29.58
N ALA A 537 5.71 -21.32 -29.22
CA ALA A 537 5.98 -22.67 -29.66
C ALA A 537 4.89 -23.65 -29.20
N GLN A 538 4.49 -23.59 -27.95
CA GLN A 538 3.42 -24.43 -27.40
C GLN A 538 2.08 -24.19 -28.11
N ARG A 539 1.73 -22.92 -28.37
CA ARG A 539 0.53 -22.58 -29.13
C ARG A 539 0.54 -23.16 -30.54
N LEU A 540 1.68 -23.06 -31.24
CA LEU A 540 1.82 -23.64 -32.60
C LEU A 540 1.72 -25.16 -32.57
N LEU A 541 2.37 -25.82 -31.62
CA LEU A 541 2.29 -27.28 -31.47
C LEU A 541 0.84 -27.74 -31.23
N GLU A 542 0.12 -27.10 -30.32
CA GLU A 542 -1.28 -27.44 -30.05
C GLU A 542 -2.18 -27.21 -31.27
N ALA A 543 -1.99 -26.09 -31.98
CA ALA A 543 -2.75 -25.78 -33.18
C ALA A 543 -2.48 -26.77 -34.31
N VAL A 544 -1.22 -27.12 -34.54
CA VAL A 544 -0.82 -28.11 -35.57
C VAL A 544 -1.33 -29.49 -35.21
N GLN A 545 -1.18 -29.91 -33.93
CA GLN A 545 -1.69 -31.22 -33.47
C GLN A 545 -3.21 -31.32 -33.66
N GLY A 546 -3.96 -30.32 -33.22
CA GLY A 546 -5.42 -30.30 -33.41
C GLY A 546 -5.83 -30.31 -34.89
N ALA A 547 -5.05 -29.66 -35.76
CA ALA A 547 -5.28 -29.67 -37.18
C ALA A 547 -4.99 -31.07 -37.80
N LEU A 548 -3.93 -31.72 -37.34
CA LEU A 548 -3.54 -33.05 -37.80
C LEU A 548 -4.55 -34.12 -37.34
N ASP A 549 -5.09 -34.01 -36.16
CA ASP A 549 -6.09 -34.95 -35.61
C ASP A 549 -7.40 -34.91 -36.41
N VAL A 550 -7.79 -33.74 -36.95
CA VAL A 550 -9.03 -33.57 -37.70
C VAL A 550 -8.85 -33.88 -39.19
N ASP A 551 -7.78 -33.38 -39.80
CA ASP A 551 -7.64 -33.34 -41.25
C ASP A 551 -6.35 -34.01 -41.79
N GLY A 552 -5.44 -34.45 -40.91
CA GLY A 552 -4.12 -34.94 -41.29
C GLY A 552 -4.16 -36.13 -42.25
N GLU A 553 -4.96 -37.14 -41.91
CA GLU A 553 -5.09 -38.35 -42.75
C GLU A 553 -5.68 -38.07 -44.13
N ARG A 554 -6.48 -37.02 -44.27
CA ARG A 554 -7.21 -36.70 -45.48
C ARG A 554 -6.44 -35.77 -46.42
N LEU A 555 -5.60 -34.88 -45.86
CA LEU A 555 -5.01 -33.75 -46.57
C LEU A 555 -3.50 -33.86 -46.75
N LEU A 556 -2.85 -34.77 -46.05
CA LEU A 556 -1.38 -35.00 -46.12
C LEU A 556 -1.08 -36.38 -46.66
N ASP A 557 -0.01 -36.50 -47.42
CA ASP A 557 0.60 -37.79 -47.71
C ASP A 557 1.51 -38.24 -46.56
N ALA A 558 2.01 -39.47 -46.62
CA ALA A 558 2.82 -40.07 -45.56
C ALA A 558 4.16 -39.34 -45.36
N GLU A 559 4.75 -38.79 -46.41
CA GLU A 559 6.03 -38.09 -46.37
C GLU A 559 5.85 -36.70 -45.75
N GLU A 560 4.84 -35.95 -46.19
CA GLU A 560 4.48 -34.64 -45.60
C GLU A 560 4.16 -34.76 -44.11
N ARG A 561 3.38 -35.80 -43.73
CA ARG A 561 3.03 -36.07 -42.33
C ARG A 561 4.27 -36.33 -41.48
N MET A 562 5.18 -37.19 -41.99
CA MET A 562 6.42 -37.54 -41.30
C MET A 562 7.31 -36.29 -41.06
N VAL A 563 7.40 -35.40 -42.05
CA VAL A 563 8.16 -34.15 -41.93
C VAL A 563 7.58 -33.27 -40.84
N ILE A 564 6.26 -33.08 -40.81
CA ILE A 564 5.59 -32.27 -39.79
C ILE A 564 5.81 -32.88 -38.40
N ASP A 565 5.59 -34.19 -38.25
CA ASP A 565 5.76 -34.87 -36.96
C ASP A 565 7.20 -34.75 -36.43
N LEU A 566 8.21 -34.84 -37.32
CA LEU A 566 9.63 -34.66 -36.98
C LEU A 566 9.89 -33.24 -36.46
N GLN A 567 9.39 -32.19 -37.17
CA GLN A 567 9.58 -30.80 -36.75
C GLN A 567 8.85 -30.49 -35.44
N MET A 568 7.70 -31.10 -35.19
CA MET A 568 6.99 -31.01 -33.91
C MET A 568 7.79 -31.64 -32.77
N GLN A 569 8.38 -32.80 -32.97
CA GLN A 569 9.21 -33.46 -31.97
C GLN A 569 10.47 -32.65 -31.66
N GLU A 570 11.17 -32.14 -32.67
CA GLU A 570 12.33 -31.26 -32.48
C GLU A 570 11.98 -30.00 -31.70
N LEU A 571 10.86 -29.37 -32.02
CA LEU A 571 10.39 -28.19 -31.29
C LEU A 571 10.06 -28.52 -29.82
N ALA A 572 9.37 -29.62 -29.56
CA ALA A 572 9.03 -30.09 -28.23
C ALA A 572 10.27 -30.41 -27.37
N GLU A 573 11.35 -30.92 -27.98
CA GLU A 573 12.62 -31.14 -27.27
C GLU A 573 13.35 -29.83 -26.99
N LEU A 574 13.42 -28.90 -27.94
CA LEU A 574 14.07 -27.60 -27.74
C LEU A 574 13.37 -26.76 -26.66
N MET A 575 12.04 -26.86 -26.51
CA MET A 575 11.28 -26.19 -25.48
C MET A 575 11.65 -26.60 -24.05
N LYS A 576 12.28 -27.74 -23.84
CA LYS A 576 12.79 -28.18 -22.53
C LYS A 576 14.08 -27.46 -22.14
N GLY A 577 14.74 -26.83 -23.11
CA GLY A 577 15.99 -26.12 -22.94
C GLY A 577 15.78 -24.62 -22.58
N SER A 578 16.90 -23.90 -22.55
CA SER A 578 16.97 -22.46 -22.24
C SER A 578 17.40 -21.59 -23.43
N ASP A 579 17.49 -22.15 -24.64
CA ASP A 579 17.87 -21.41 -25.85
C ASP A 579 16.64 -20.89 -26.60
N GLY A 580 16.21 -19.66 -26.25
CA GLY A 580 15.05 -19.01 -26.86
C GLY A 580 15.22 -18.77 -28.37
N TYR A 581 16.46 -18.53 -28.86
CA TYR A 581 16.71 -18.36 -30.29
C TYR A 581 16.52 -19.66 -31.07
N ALA A 582 17.01 -20.79 -30.55
CA ALA A 582 16.79 -22.10 -31.17
C ALA A 582 15.29 -22.45 -31.23
N ILE A 583 14.52 -22.15 -30.17
CA ILE A 583 13.06 -22.34 -30.14
C ILE A 583 12.39 -21.48 -31.21
N GLU A 584 12.73 -20.19 -31.31
CA GLU A 584 12.17 -19.30 -32.33
C GLU A 584 12.42 -19.77 -33.74
N GLN A 585 13.67 -20.18 -34.05
CA GLN A 585 14.01 -20.69 -35.38
C GLN A 585 13.25 -21.99 -35.74
N GLN A 586 13.11 -22.87 -34.77
CA GLN A 586 12.38 -24.12 -34.97
C GLN A 586 10.86 -23.88 -35.10
N THR A 587 10.30 -22.94 -34.36
CA THR A 587 8.91 -22.51 -34.49
C THR A 587 8.62 -21.98 -35.91
N LYS A 588 9.53 -21.13 -36.45
CA LYS A 588 9.44 -20.67 -37.84
C LYS A 588 9.52 -21.80 -38.86
N ARG A 589 10.38 -22.80 -38.64
CA ARG A 589 10.49 -23.99 -39.53
C ARG A 589 9.20 -24.82 -39.50
N LEU A 590 8.65 -25.10 -38.33
CA LEU A 590 7.38 -25.82 -38.20
C LEU A 590 6.25 -25.05 -38.91
N SER A 591 6.14 -23.72 -38.73
CA SER A 591 5.18 -22.90 -39.46
C SER A 591 5.31 -23.05 -40.96
N GLN A 592 6.54 -22.95 -41.49
CA GLN A 592 6.80 -23.08 -42.95
C GLN A 592 6.39 -24.44 -43.50
N VAL A 593 6.73 -25.55 -42.84
CA VAL A 593 6.37 -26.90 -43.35
C VAL A 593 4.87 -27.18 -43.24
N THR A 594 4.14 -26.44 -42.39
CA THR A 594 2.69 -26.57 -42.22
C THR A 594 1.88 -25.62 -43.13
N ASP A 595 2.50 -24.64 -43.81
CA ASP A 595 1.81 -23.65 -44.66
C ASP A 595 0.97 -24.29 -45.75
N ALA A 596 1.49 -25.30 -46.48
CA ALA A 596 0.77 -26.01 -47.52
C ALA A 596 -0.45 -26.78 -46.97
N PHE A 597 -0.31 -27.38 -45.79
CA PHE A 597 -1.40 -28.05 -45.10
C PHE A 597 -2.48 -27.07 -44.65
N ALA A 598 -2.09 -25.96 -44.07
CA ALA A 598 -3.01 -24.88 -43.65
C ALA A 598 -3.79 -24.32 -44.85
N ALA A 599 -3.13 -24.10 -46.00
CA ALA A 599 -3.78 -23.65 -47.21
C ALA A 599 -4.80 -24.68 -47.75
N ARG A 600 -4.50 -25.96 -47.71
CA ARG A 600 -5.45 -27.03 -48.12
C ARG A 600 -6.68 -27.07 -47.20
N ARG A 601 -6.47 -26.96 -45.90
CA ARG A 601 -7.58 -26.87 -44.90
C ARG A 601 -8.48 -25.68 -45.16
N MET A 602 -7.90 -24.49 -45.34
CA MET A 602 -8.64 -23.27 -45.64
C MET A 602 -9.46 -23.39 -46.94
N ASN A 603 -8.86 -23.89 -48.00
CA ASN A 603 -9.54 -24.11 -49.28
C ASN A 603 -10.72 -25.09 -49.16
N GLN A 604 -10.60 -26.13 -48.34
CA GLN A 604 -11.71 -27.04 -48.08
C GLN A 604 -12.83 -26.42 -47.26
N THR A 605 -12.48 -25.68 -46.23
CA THR A 605 -13.48 -24.95 -45.41
C THR A 605 -14.27 -23.95 -46.27
N VAL A 606 -13.58 -23.22 -47.14
CA VAL A 606 -14.21 -22.31 -48.11
C VAL A 606 -15.10 -23.07 -49.09
N LYS A 607 -14.62 -24.19 -49.66
CA LYS A 607 -15.44 -25.04 -50.56
C LYS A 607 -16.67 -25.59 -49.86
N ALA A 608 -16.55 -26.04 -48.61
CA ALA A 608 -17.68 -26.55 -47.82
C ALA A 608 -18.68 -25.44 -47.47
N ALA A 609 -18.24 -24.24 -47.16
CA ALA A 609 -19.07 -23.10 -46.87
C ALA A 609 -19.83 -22.55 -48.10
N LEU A 610 -19.22 -22.72 -49.28
CA LEU A 610 -19.81 -22.31 -50.57
C LEU A 610 -20.66 -23.41 -51.23
N ALA A 611 -20.50 -24.69 -50.82
CA ALA A 611 -21.24 -25.82 -51.36
C ALA A 611 -22.74 -25.66 -51.05
N GLY A 612 -23.53 -25.43 -52.09
CA GLY A 612 -25.00 -25.26 -51.95
C GLY A 612 -25.52 -23.81 -51.95
N ARG A 613 -24.66 -22.81 -52.14
CA ARG A 613 -25.06 -21.42 -52.31
C ARG A 613 -24.97 -21.01 -53.80
N ASN A 614 -26.01 -20.32 -54.30
CA ASN A 614 -26.00 -19.71 -55.60
C ASN A 614 -25.03 -18.51 -55.67
N LEU A 615 -24.29 -18.39 -56.78
CA LEU A 615 -23.34 -17.29 -56.98
C LEU A 615 -23.93 -15.85 -56.76
N ASN A 616 -25.24 -15.71 -56.91
CA ASN A 616 -25.94 -14.43 -56.71
C ASN A 616 -26.20 -14.06 -55.24
N GLU A 617 -25.90 -14.95 -54.25
CA GLU A 617 -26.04 -14.69 -52.79
C GLU A 617 -24.72 -14.29 -52.14
N ILE A 618 -23.65 -14.13 -52.93
CA ILE A 618 -22.26 -13.87 -52.44
C ILE A 618 -21.92 -12.36 -52.66
N GLU A 619 -22.73 -11.61 -53.40
CA GLU A 619 -22.52 -10.16 -53.68
C GLU A 619 -23.32 -9.21 -52.78
N GLU A 620 -24.00 -9.67 -51.73
CA GLU A 620 -24.54 -8.86 -50.63
C GLU A 620 -23.73 -9.19 -49.34
#